data_bb911b82c92ca9c8aa5f9e21b071371b
#
_entry.id   bb911b82c92ca9c8aa5f9e21b071371b
#
_cell.length_a   1.000
_cell.length_b   1.000
_cell.length_c   1.000
_cell.angle_alpha   90.00
_cell.angle_beta   90.00
_cell.angle_gamma   90.00
#
_symmetry.space_group_name_H-M   'P 1'
#
loop_
_entity.id
_entity.type
_entity.pdbx_description
1 polymer ?
#
loop_
_entity_poly.entity_id
_entity_poly.type
_entity_poly.pdbx_seq_one_letter_code
_entity_poly.pdbx_strand_id
1 'polypeptide(L)' 'MKRYEITYTENGRFEIINIYGFENYVTFMEENGRYIELICIDEYDV' A
#
# COMPACT_ATOMS: atom_id res chain seq x y z
N MET A 1 11.64 11.47 4.00
CA MET A 1 10.51 10.95 3.21
C MET A 1 10.06 9.61 3.77
N LYS A 2 8.77 9.33 3.72
CA LYS A 2 8.25 8.04 4.16
C LYS A 2 8.14 7.07 3.00
N ARG A 3 8.47 5.80 3.25
CA ARG A 3 8.23 4.71 2.32
C ARG A 3 7.25 3.75 2.99
N TYR A 4 6.22 3.37 2.26
CA TYR A 4 5.20 2.43 2.75
C TYR A 4 5.30 1.15 1.95
N GLU A 5 5.56 0.04 2.62
CA GLU A 5 5.55 -1.28 2.01
C GLU A 5 4.19 -1.90 2.30
N ILE A 6 3.39 -2.11 1.27
CA ILE A 6 2.02 -2.58 1.41
C ILE A 6 1.90 -3.99 0.86
N THR A 7 1.44 -4.89 1.70
CA THR A 7 1.21 -6.29 1.33
C THR A 7 -0.29 -6.51 1.29
N TYR A 8 -0.80 -7.01 0.18
CA TYR A 8 -2.23 -7.19 0.01
C TYR A 8 -2.54 -8.29 -1.00
N THR A 9 -3.81 -8.68 -1.07
CA THR A 9 -4.29 -9.53 -2.14
C THR A 9 -5.33 -8.78 -2.95
N GLU A 10 -5.36 -9.06 -4.24
CA GLU A 10 -6.35 -8.49 -5.15
C GLU A 10 -6.74 -9.59 -6.12
N ASN A 11 -8.04 -9.92 -6.15
CA ASN A 11 -8.55 -11.01 -6.98
C ASN A 11 -7.79 -12.32 -6.72
N GLY A 12 -7.44 -12.56 -5.47
CA GLY A 12 -6.73 -13.77 -5.07
C GLY A 12 -5.24 -13.76 -5.37
N ARG A 13 -4.70 -12.65 -5.84
CA ARG A 13 -3.27 -12.51 -6.15
C ARG A 13 -2.56 -11.78 -5.04
N PHE A 14 -1.45 -12.33 -4.60
CA PHE A 14 -0.63 -11.74 -3.54
C PHE A 14 0.32 -10.71 -4.14
N GLU A 15 0.31 -9.49 -3.59
CA GLU A 15 1.12 -8.39 -4.09
C GLU A 15 1.85 -7.68 -2.95
N ILE A 16 3.08 -7.23 -3.22
CA ILE A 16 3.84 -6.39 -2.31
C ILE A 16 4.32 -5.20 -3.12
N ILE A 17 3.97 -4.00 -2.68
CA ILE A 17 4.38 -2.77 -3.38
C ILE A 17 5.02 -1.80 -2.41
N ASN A 18 5.80 -0.85 -2.94
CA ASN A 18 6.38 0.23 -2.18
C ASN A 18 5.86 1.55 -2.72
N ILE A 19 5.40 2.41 -1.82
CA ILE A 19 4.91 3.74 -2.17
C ILE A 19 5.70 4.75 -1.38
N TYR A 20 6.19 5.79 -2.05
CA TYR A 20 6.99 6.84 -1.43
C TYR A 20 6.17 8.09 -1.25
N GLY A 21 6.20 8.64 -0.02
CA GLY A 21 5.50 9.86 0.33
C GLY A 21 4.10 9.60 0.85
N PHE A 22 3.72 10.32 1.92
CA PHE A 22 2.43 10.13 2.57
C PHE A 22 1.25 10.42 1.63
N GLU A 23 1.38 11.48 0.81
CA GLU A 23 0.29 11.85 -0.10
C GLU A 23 0.02 10.75 -1.12
N ASN A 24 1.08 10.13 -1.63
CA ASN A 24 0.93 9.03 -2.59
C ASN A 24 0.32 7.80 -1.94
N TYR A 25 0.67 7.55 -0.68
CA TYR A 25 0.07 6.48 0.08
C TYR A 25 -1.43 6.69 0.24
N VAL A 26 -1.85 7.91 0.63
CA VAL A 26 -3.26 8.23 0.80
C VAL A 26 -4.01 8.05 -0.51
N THR A 27 -3.45 8.56 -1.61
CA THR A 27 -4.05 8.43 -2.94
C THR A 27 -4.24 6.96 -3.32
N PHE A 28 -3.21 6.15 -3.09
CA PHE A 28 -3.31 4.72 -3.39
C PHE A 28 -4.45 4.08 -2.61
N MET A 29 -4.55 4.36 -1.32
CA MET A 29 -5.59 3.77 -0.47
C MET A 29 -6.97 4.24 -0.87
N GLU A 30 -7.11 5.51 -1.25
CA GLU A 30 -8.40 6.04 -1.70
C GLU A 30 -8.85 5.40 -3.01
N GLU A 31 -7.91 5.17 -3.93
CA GLU A 31 -8.24 4.64 -5.25
C GLU A 31 -8.39 3.13 -5.26
N ASN A 32 -7.67 2.42 -4.40
CA ASN A 32 -7.61 0.97 -4.45
C ASN A 32 -8.13 0.25 -3.22
N GLY A 33 -8.28 0.94 -2.10
CA GLY A 33 -8.59 0.31 -0.82
C GLY A 33 -9.81 -0.59 -0.81
N ARG A 34 -10.82 -0.25 -1.62
CA ARG A 34 -12.05 -1.05 -1.67
C ARG A 34 -11.92 -2.30 -2.53
N TYR A 35 -10.85 -2.39 -3.33
CA TYR A 35 -10.65 -3.49 -4.27
C TYR A 35 -9.62 -4.48 -3.81
N ILE A 36 -8.91 -4.20 -2.73
CA ILE A 36 -7.83 -5.03 -2.23
C ILE A 36 -8.15 -5.54 -0.83
N GLU A 37 -7.53 -6.65 -0.46
CA GLU A 37 -7.60 -7.17 0.89
C GLU A 37 -6.24 -6.92 1.54
N LEU A 38 -6.20 -5.97 2.44
CA LEU A 38 -4.98 -5.52 3.07
C LEU A 38 -4.49 -6.56 4.08
N ILE A 39 -3.20 -6.90 3.99
CA ILE A 39 -2.58 -7.85 4.92
C ILE A 39 -1.70 -7.09 5.91
N CYS A 40 -0.83 -6.22 5.41
CA CYS A 40 0.16 -5.56 6.25
C CYS A 40 0.63 -4.25 5.62
N ILE A 41 0.89 -3.25 6.46
CA ILE A 41 1.51 -2.00 6.02
C ILE A 41 2.70 -1.74 6.95
N ASP A 42 3.87 -1.60 6.37
CA ASP A 42 5.08 -1.23 7.10
C ASP A 42 5.53 0.16 6.65
N GLU A 43 5.91 0.99 7.60
CA GLU A 43 6.30 2.37 7.33
C GLU A 43 7.78 2.54 7.67
N TYR A 44 8.53 3.14 6.75
CA TYR A 44 9.96 3.37 6.91
C TYR A 44 10.30 4.82 6.63
N ASP A 45 11.28 5.35 7.35
CA ASP A 45 11.85 6.66 7.05
C ASP A 45 13.04 6.46 6.11
N VAL A 46 13.01 7.11 4.97
CA VAL A 46 14.08 7.03 3.98
C VAL A 46 14.56 8.40 3.55
#